data_0f16caed4f8ee15c8e30b46be6ac4640
#
_entry.id   0f16caed4f8ee15c8e30b46be6ac4640
#
_cell.length_a   1.000
_cell.length_b   1.000
_cell.length_c   1.000
_cell.angle_alpha   90.00
_cell.angle_beta   90.00
_cell.angle_gamma   90.00
#
_symmetry.space_group_name_H-M   'P 1'
#
loop_
_entity.id
_entity.type
_entity.pdbx_description
1 polymer ?
#
loop_
_entity_poly.entity_id
_entity_poly.type
_entity_poly.pdbx_seq_one_letter_code
_entity_poly.pdbx_strand_id
1 'polypeptide(L)'
;MNEQKKSITMKDVAAEAGVSVGTVSRVINNEKGIKEVTLKKVQQAIEKLSYVPDEYARGLKTNRSNIIALLIPTIWHPFFSEFAYHVEKELLKNQCKLLICNADKDAQNEIEYIKLLEKNKVDGIIGITYSDIDKYISSNLPFVSIDRHFSENVYYVTSENYHGGQLACRELVKRGCQNLAYISGVNKHLNETTERGRGFKDEAKQQNTKLCSLEMPEPLDQAERQIKSFFEAHPKIDGIFTVNDFMALRVIKVLTEMGKTPLEDYQIIGFDGLRPAFDQPYLLSTIVQEIAQMAQAAVELLLKLIRQEKIEKNVISLPVHFFEGNTTKKL
;
A
#
# COMPACT_ATOMS: atom_id res chain seq x y z
N MET A 1 -38.85 -27.53 -9.58
CA MET A 1 -37.94 -28.50 -8.91
C MET A 1 -36.52 -28.20 -9.43
N ASN A 2 -35.70 -27.56 -8.61
CA ASN A 2 -34.28 -27.32 -8.96
C ASN A 2 -33.54 -28.62 -8.68
N GLU A 3 -33.15 -29.33 -9.72
CA GLU A 3 -32.12 -30.37 -9.60
C GLU A 3 -30.82 -29.70 -9.16
N GLN A 4 -30.40 -29.90 -7.91
CA GLN A 4 -29.05 -29.55 -7.45
C GLN A 4 -28.08 -30.36 -8.32
N LYS A 5 -27.41 -29.71 -9.28
CA LYS A 5 -26.30 -30.30 -10.01
C LYS A 5 -25.27 -30.79 -8.97
N LYS A 6 -25.19 -32.11 -8.80
CA LYS A 6 -24.19 -32.77 -7.92
C LYS A 6 -22.83 -32.30 -8.38
N SER A 7 -22.11 -31.58 -7.52
CA SER A 7 -20.75 -31.10 -7.84
C SER A 7 -19.85 -32.32 -8.08
N ILE A 8 -19.15 -32.33 -9.20
CA ILE A 8 -18.17 -33.36 -9.52
C ILE A 8 -17.06 -33.30 -8.47
N THR A 9 -16.68 -34.45 -7.95
CA THR A 9 -15.70 -34.59 -6.88
C THR A 9 -14.42 -35.27 -7.38
N MET A 10 -13.35 -35.17 -6.61
CA MET A 10 -12.09 -35.89 -6.88
C MET A 10 -12.29 -37.43 -6.93
N LYS A 11 -13.33 -37.95 -6.26
CA LYS A 11 -13.70 -39.38 -6.32
C LYS A 11 -14.26 -39.74 -7.69
N ASP A 12 -15.03 -38.87 -8.29
CA ASP A 12 -15.63 -39.10 -9.62
C ASP A 12 -14.52 -39.10 -10.69
N VAL A 13 -13.54 -38.18 -10.59
CA VAL A 13 -12.36 -38.17 -11.46
C VAL A 13 -11.53 -39.45 -11.29
N ALA A 14 -11.35 -39.93 -10.07
CA ALA A 14 -10.60 -41.17 -9.79
C ALA A 14 -11.29 -42.39 -10.42
N ALA A 15 -12.61 -42.47 -10.31
CA ALA A 15 -13.41 -43.53 -10.91
C ALA A 15 -13.32 -43.52 -12.43
N GLU A 16 -13.47 -42.34 -13.08
CA GLU A 16 -13.36 -42.14 -14.53
C GLU A 16 -11.95 -42.50 -15.05
N ALA A 17 -10.89 -42.07 -14.35
CA ALA A 17 -9.52 -42.34 -14.74
C ALA A 17 -9.04 -43.76 -14.42
N GLY A 18 -9.79 -44.53 -13.63
CA GLY A 18 -9.41 -45.90 -13.18
C GLY A 18 -8.20 -45.89 -12.26
N VAL A 19 -8.09 -44.86 -11.38
CA VAL A 19 -6.97 -44.73 -10.43
C VAL A 19 -7.47 -44.40 -9.02
N SER A 20 -6.58 -44.42 -8.02
CA SER A 20 -6.94 -44.01 -6.67
C SER A 20 -7.13 -42.49 -6.57
N VAL A 21 -7.95 -42.03 -5.60
CA VAL A 21 -8.10 -40.59 -5.27
C VAL A 21 -6.75 -39.97 -4.91
N GLY A 22 -5.88 -40.71 -4.23
CA GLY A 22 -4.52 -40.24 -3.96
C GLY A 22 -3.69 -40.01 -5.21
N THR A 23 -3.87 -40.84 -6.26
CA THR A 23 -3.20 -40.63 -7.57
C THR A 23 -3.71 -39.37 -8.26
N VAL A 24 -5.02 -39.15 -8.25
CA VAL A 24 -5.64 -37.91 -8.78
C VAL A 24 -5.09 -36.69 -8.05
N SER A 25 -5.05 -36.71 -6.70
CA SER A 25 -4.48 -35.64 -5.89
C SER A 25 -3.02 -35.34 -6.25
N ARG A 26 -2.20 -36.36 -6.44
CA ARG A 26 -0.78 -36.21 -6.84
C ARG A 26 -0.64 -35.59 -8.23
N VAL A 27 -1.49 -35.98 -9.19
CA VAL A 27 -1.53 -35.38 -10.55
C VAL A 27 -1.91 -33.92 -10.49
N ILE A 28 -2.98 -33.56 -9.77
CA ILE A 28 -3.45 -32.17 -9.62
C ILE A 28 -2.37 -31.29 -8.94
N ASN A 29 -1.60 -31.85 -8.02
CA ASN A 29 -0.52 -31.16 -7.33
C ASN A 29 0.82 -31.16 -8.07
N ASN A 30 0.88 -31.68 -9.31
CA ASN A 30 2.09 -31.79 -10.11
C ASN A 30 3.27 -32.50 -9.38
N GLU A 31 2.97 -33.50 -8.55
CA GLU A 31 4.00 -34.24 -7.82
C GLU A 31 4.88 -35.06 -8.78
N LYS A 32 6.18 -35.06 -8.52
CA LYS A 32 7.16 -35.81 -9.32
C LYS A 32 6.96 -37.34 -9.15
N GLY A 33 7.33 -38.08 -10.22
CA GLY A 33 7.32 -39.55 -10.18
C GLY A 33 6.00 -40.22 -10.61
N ILE A 34 5.09 -39.47 -11.22
CA ILE A 34 3.88 -40.01 -11.84
C ILE A 34 4.22 -40.47 -13.26
N LYS A 35 3.81 -41.71 -13.62
CA LYS A 35 3.99 -42.23 -14.98
C LYS A 35 3.15 -41.41 -15.97
N GLU A 36 3.72 -41.10 -17.13
CA GLU A 36 3.08 -40.27 -18.18
C GLU A 36 1.71 -40.80 -18.59
N VAL A 37 1.57 -42.13 -18.69
CA VAL A 37 0.29 -42.78 -19.01
C VAL A 37 -0.79 -42.48 -17.96
N THR A 38 -0.41 -42.47 -16.68
CA THR A 38 -1.31 -42.15 -15.57
C THR A 38 -1.69 -40.66 -15.57
N LEU A 39 -0.71 -39.78 -15.83
CA LEU A 39 -0.93 -38.35 -15.97
C LEU A 39 -1.98 -38.05 -17.06
N LYS A 40 -1.80 -38.63 -18.28
CA LYS A 40 -2.74 -38.44 -19.39
C LYS A 40 -4.15 -38.93 -19.07
N LYS A 41 -4.30 -40.11 -18.43
CA LYS A 41 -5.61 -40.65 -18.03
C LYS A 41 -6.34 -39.71 -17.06
N VAL A 42 -5.66 -39.19 -16.06
CA VAL A 42 -6.27 -38.27 -15.09
C VAL A 42 -6.61 -36.93 -15.72
N GLN A 43 -5.75 -36.37 -16.61
CA GLN A 43 -6.04 -35.14 -17.32
C GLN A 43 -7.27 -35.28 -18.21
N GLN A 44 -7.39 -36.36 -18.98
CA GLN A 44 -8.58 -36.64 -19.81
C GLN A 44 -9.85 -36.80 -18.96
N ALA A 45 -9.78 -37.41 -17.79
CA ALA A 45 -10.92 -37.54 -16.91
C ALA A 45 -11.34 -36.17 -16.33
N ILE A 46 -10.38 -35.29 -15.96
CA ILE A 46 -10.66 -33.92 -15.50
C ILE A 46 -11.36 -33.11 -16.60
N GLU A 47 -10.86 -33.15 -17.83
CA GLU A 47 -11.47 -32.47 -18.98
C GLU A 47 -12.87 -32.99 -19.29
N LYS A 48 -13.02 -34.31 -19.38
CA LYS A 48 -14.31 -34.98 -19.67
C LYS A 48 -15.41 -34.64 -18.67
N LEU A 49 -15.05 -34.60 -17.38
CA LEU A 49 -15.95 -34.29 -16.29
C LEU A 49 -16.08 -32.80 -16.02
N SER A 50 -15.31 -31.96 -16.71
CA SER A 50 -15.18 -30.52 -16.40
C SER A 50 -14.92 -30.28 -14.90
N TYR A 51 -14.08 -31.13 -14.31
CA TYR A 51 -13.78 -31.05 -12.89
C TYR A 51 -12.86 -29.85 -12.60
N VAL A 52 -13.32 -28.97 -11.72
CA VAL A 52 -12.50 -27.87 -11.19
C VAL A 52 -12.04 -28.28 -9.81
N PRO A 53 -10.71 -28.33 -9.57
CA PRO A 53 -10.20 -28.63 -8.24
C PRO A 53 -10.69 -27.62 -7.22
N ASP A 54 -11.21 -28.09 -6.10
CA ASP A 54 -11.61 -27.25 -4.98
C ASP A 54 -10.35 -26.79 -4.22
N GLU A 55 -9.97 -25.53 -4.43
CA GLU A 55 -8.81 -24.93 -3.76
C GLU A 55 -9.00 -24.87 -2.24
N TYR A 56 -10.24 -24.72 -1.74
CA TYR A 56 -10.53 -24.78 -0.30
C TYR A 56 -10.22 -26.15 0.31
N ALA A 57 -10.65 -27.22 -0.39
CA ALA A 57 -10.34 -28.58 0.04
C ALA A 57 -8.83 -28.88 0.00
N ARG A 58 -8.10 -28.27 -0.93
CA ARG A 58 -6.64 -28.33 -1.01
C ARG A 58 -5.99 -27.56 0.15
N GLY A 59 -6.48 -26.37 0.44
CA GLY A 59 -6.01 -25.52 1.55
C GLY A 59 -6.15 -26.20 2.92
N LEU A 60 -7.24 -26.94 3.14
CA LEU A 60 -7.46 -27.71 4.37
C LEU A 60 -6.36 -28.78 4.62
N LYS A 61 -5.80 -29.35 3.56
CA LYS A 61 -4.75 -30.38 3.68
C LYS A 61 -3.36 -29.77 3.89
N THR A 62 -3.10 -28.60 3.35
CA THR A 62 -1.81 -27.89 3.46
C THR A 62 -1.80 -26.86 4.59
N ASN A 63 -2.94 -26.59 5.21
CA ASN A 63 -3.18 -25.48 6.14
C ASN A 63 -2.78 -24.10 5.55
N ARG A 64 -2.91 -23.94 4.22
CA ARG A 64 -2.62 -22.72 3.48
C ARG A 64 -3.71 -22.43 2.47
N SER A 65 -4.21 -21.19 2.45
CA SER A 65 -5.21 -20.74 1.49
C SER A 65 -4.60 -20.19 0.20
N ASN A 66 -3.33 -19.81 0.21
CA ASN A 66 -2.65 -18.99 -0.80
C ASN A 66 -3.37 -17.65 -1.07
N ILE A 67 -4.09 -17.14 -0.07
CA ILE A 67 -4.74 -15.84 -0.11
C ILE A 67 -4.03 -14.91 0.87
N ILE A 68 -3.59 -13.77 0.37
CA ILE A 68 -3.03 -12.67 1.15
C ILE A 68 -4.02 -11.51 1.10
N ALA A 69 -4.32 -10.95 2.25
CA ALA A 69 -5.16 -9.76 2.33
C ALA A 69 -4.33 -8.49 2.30
N LEU A 70 -4.81 -7.48 1.58
CA LEU A 70 -4.32 -6.12 1.63
C LEU A 70 -5.40 -5.24 2.26
N LEU A 71 -5.16 -4.78 3.48
CA LEU A 71 -6.02 -3.85 4.20
C LEU A 71 -5.56 -2.43 3.91
N ILE A 72 -6.43 -1.61 3.32
CA ILE A 72 -6.13 -0.22 2.93
C ILE A 72 -7.22 0.74 3.38
N PRO A 73 -6.86 2.01 3.67
CA PRO A 73 -7.82 3.03 4.09
C PRO A 73 -8.86 3.33 3.02
N THR A 74 -8.45 3.40 1.75
CA THR A 74 -9.35 3.64 0.62
C THR A 74 -8.71 3.25 -0.70
N ILE A 75 -9.51 2.67 -1.59
CA ILE A 75 -9.06 2.36 -2.97
C ILE A 75 -9.01 3.61 -3.87
N TRP A 76 -9.64 4.72 -3.46
CA TRP A 76 -9.70 5.96 -4.24
C TRP A 76 -8.41 6.77 -4.24
N HIS A 77 -7.46 6.48 -3.36
CA HIS A 77 -6.20 7.19 -3.32
C HIS A 77 -5.20 6.51 -4.26
N PRO A 78 -4.61 7.21 -5.25
CA PRO A 78 -3.71 6.61 -6.24
C PRO A 78 -2.52 5.86 -5.63
N PHE A 79 -1.92 6.35 -4.55
CA PHE A 79 -0.88 5.63 -3.83
C PHE A 79 -1.32 4.21 -3.43
N PHE A 80 -2.51 4.07 -2.81
CA PHE A 80 -3.00 2.77 -2.37
C PHE A 80 -3.39 1.88 -3.54
N SER A 81 -3.92 2.45 -4.63
CA SER A 81 -4.26 1.72 -5.85
C SER A 81 -3.01 1.22 -6.57
N GLU A 82 -1.97 2.06 -6.70
CA GLU A 82 -0.68 1.68 -7.30
C GLU A 82 0.03 0.63 -6.45
N PHE A 83 0.01 0.80 -5.12
CA PHE A 83 0.55 -0.19 -4.19
C PHE A 83 -0.16 -1.54 -4.32
N ALA A 84 -1.50 -1.55 -4.36
CA ALA A 84 -2.29 -2.77 -4.55
C ALA A 84 -1.96 -3.47 -5.88
N TYR A 85 -1.80 -2.72 -6.96
CA TYR A 85 -1.39 -3.24 -8.25
C TYR A 85 -0.04 -3.96 -8.19
N HIS A 86 0.95 -3.37 -7.53
CA HIS A 86 2.27 -3.99 -7.40
C HIS A 86 2.27 -5.17 -6.44
N VAL A 87 1.52 -5.12 -5.34
CA VAL A 87 1.33 -6.25 -4.42
C VAL A 87 0.73 -7.44 -5.16
N GLU A 88 -0.31 -7.22 -5.96
CA GLU A 88 -0.95 -8.28 -6.75
C GLU A 88 0.03 -8.93 -7.73
N LYS A 89 0.82 -8.13 -8.46
CA LYS A 89 1.85 -8.66 -9.36
C LYS A 89 2.89 -9.52 -8.65
N GLU A 90 3.35 -9.10 -7.47
CA GLU A 90 4.33 -9.87 -6.70
C GLU A 90 3.73 -11.16 -6.13
N LEU A 91 2.47 -11.12 -5.67
CA LEU A 91 1.76 -12.29 -5.19
C LEU A 91 1.53 -13.33 -6.29
N LEU A 92 1.20 -12.90 -7.51
CA LEU A 92 1.04 -13.80 -8.66
C LEU A 92 2.31 -14.59 -8.97
N LYS A 93 3.50 -13.97 -8.88
CA LYS A 93 4.79 -14.67 -9.03
C LYS A 93 4.96 -15.80 -8.02
N ASN A 94 4.34 -15.66 -6.84
CA ASN A 94 4.39 -16.61 -5.74
C ASN A 94 3.15 -17.53 -5.67
N GLN A 95 2.32 -17.54 -6.72
CA GLN A 95 1.08 -18.35 -6.78
C GLN A 95 0.09 -18.03 -5.66
N CYS A 96 0.11 -16.81 -5.14
CA CYS A 96 -0.83 -16.30 -4.16
C CYS A 96 -1.85 -15.38 -4.84
N LYS A 97 -3.03 -15.28 -4.24
CA LYS A 97 -4.13 -14.40 -4.65
C LYS A 97 -4.23 -13.22 -3.70
N LEU A 98 -4.58 -12.06 -4.23
CA LEU A 98 -4.83 -10.85 -3.44
C LEU A 98 -6.31 -10.74 -3.09
N LEU A 99 -6.61 -10.46 -1.81
CA LEU A 99 -7.91 -10.01 -1.33
C LEU A 99 -7.78 -8.57 -0.84
N ILE A 100 -8.45 -7.62 -1.49
CA ILE A 100 -8.42 -6.21 -1.08
C ILE A 100 -9.55 -5.94 -0.08
N CYS A 101 -9.20 -5.39 1.08
CA CYS A 101 -10.09 -4.95 2.14
C CYS A 101 -10.06 -3.41 2.22
N ASN A 102 -11.08 -2.76 1.68
CA ASN A 102 -11.23 -1.31 1.71
C ASN A 102 -11.94 -0.87 2.99
N ALA A 103 -11.21 -0.33 3.95
CA ALA A 103 -11.74 0.02 5.26
C ALA A 103 -12.48 1.37 5.32
N ASP A 104 -12.42 2.15 4.25
CA ASP A 104 -13.05 3.48 4.14
C ASP A 104 -12.67 4.45 5.27
N LYS A 105 -11.42 4.35 5.74
CA LYS A 105 -10.86 5.13 6.87
C LYS A 105 -11.63 4.95 8.20
N ASP A 106 -12.35 3.87 8.35
CA ASP A 106 -13.13 3.54 9.55
C ASP A 106 -12.43 2.44 10.36
N ALA A 107 -12.10 2.75 11.62
CA ALA A 107 -11.43 1.84 12.53
C ALA A 107 -12.26 0.57 12.82
N GLN A 108 -13.59 0.69 12.86
CA GLN A 108 -14.46 -0.46 13.10
C GLN A 108 -14.43 -1.41 11.91
N ASN A 109 -14.45 -0.88 10.68
CA ASN A 109 -14.30 -1.68 9.46
C ASN A 109 -12.94 -2.41 9.43
N GLU A 110 -11.84 -1.73 9.80
CA GLU A 110 -10.51 -2.36 9.89
C GLU A 110 -10.53 -3.57 10.85
N ILE A 111 -11.10 -3.38 12.04
CA ILE A 111 -11.23 -4.44 13.07
C ILE A 111 -12.08 -5.60 12.57
N GLU A 112 -13.21 -5.32 11.93
CA GLU A 112 -14.11 -6.34 11.38
C GLU A 112 -13.42 -7.14 10.27
N TYR A 113 -12.66 -6.49 9.38
CA TYR A 113 -11.87 -7.17 8.37
C TYR A 113 -10.82 -8.08 9.00
N ILE A 114 -10.05 -7.60 9.98
CA ILE A 114 -9.02 -8.43 10.64
C ILE A 114 -9.64 -9.69 11.24
N LYS A 115 -10.75 -9.57 11.97
CA LYS A 115 -11.47 -10.72 12.55
C LYS A 115 -12.00 -11.67 11.48
N LEU A 116 -12.54 -11.12 10.37
CA LEU A 116 -13.03 -11.91 9.25
C LEU A 116 -11.91 -12.68 8.55
N LEU A 117 -10.76 -12.03 8.33
CA LEU A 117 -9.58 -12.62 7.70
C LEU A 117 -8.99 -13.76 8.54
N GLU A 118 -8.89 -13.56 9.84
CA GLU A 118 -8.45 -14.60 10.78
C GLU A 118 -9.39 -15.82 10.74
N LYS A 119 -10.71 -15.59 10.80
CA LYS A 119 -11.72 -16.65 10.70
C LYS A 119 -11.68 -17.40 9.38
N ASN A 120 -11.45 -16.69 8.25
CA ASN A 120 -11.40 -17.26 6.91
C ASN A 120 -10.03 -17.85 6.55
N LYS A 121 -9.09 -17.89 7.51
CA LYS A 121 -7.77 -18.52 7.37
C LYS A 121 -6.99 -18.00 6.15
N VAL A 122 -6.96 -16.68 5.93
CA VAL A 122 -5.97 -16.11 5.00
C VAL A 122 -4.57 -16.40 5.53
N ASP A 123 -3.57 -16.48 4.66
CA ASP A 123 -2.23 -16.84 5.06
C ASP A 123 -1.46 -15.66 5.70
N GLY A 124 -1.89 -14.42 5.41
CA GLY A 124 -1.30 -13.22 5.99
C GLY A 124 -1.96 -11.93 5.54
N ILE A 125 -1.58 -10.83 6.16
CA ILE A 125 -2.10 -9.49 5.91
C ILE A 125 -0.94 -8.52 5.63
N ILE A 126 -1.07 -7.70 4.60
CA ILE A 126 -0.33 -6.44 4.43
C ILE A 126 -1.29 -5.32 4.78
N GLY A 127 -0.93 -4.44 5.72
CA GLY A 127 -1.83 -3.41 6.23
C GLY A 127 -1.29 -2.00 6.10
N ILE A 128 -2.08 -1.11 5.50
CA ILE A 128 -1.91 0.34 5.59
C ILE A 128 -3.06 0.85 6.44
N THR A 129 -2.77 1.28 7.66
CA THR A 129 -3.81 1.64 8.63
C THR A 129 -3.37 2.82 9.49
N TYR A 130 -4.33 3.65 9.84
CA TYR A 130 -4.16 4.83 10.68
C TYR A 130 -4.98 4.77 11.97
N SER A 131 -5.61 3.63 12.25
CA SER A 131 -6.47 3.41 13.40
C SER A 131 -5.76 2.62 14.51
N ASP A 132 -6.23 2.69 15.75
CA ASP A 132 -5.72 1.91 16.88
C ASP A 132 -6.21 0.45 16.77
N ILE A 133 -5.49 -0.35 16.02
CA ILE A 133 -5.80 -1.77 15.81
C ILE A 133 -4.80 -2.71 16.47
N ASP A 134 -3.87 -2.19 17.25
CA ASP A 134 -2.75 -2.95 17.86
C ASP A 134 -3.23 -4.19 18.62
N LYS A 135 -4.36 -4.08 19.32
CA LYS A 135 -4.97 -5.17 20.10
C LYS A 135 -5.55 -6.30 19.24
N TYR A 136 -5.79 -6.01 17.97
CA TYR A 136 -6.45 -6.94 17.05
C TYR A 136 -5.47 -7.61 16.09
N ILE A 137 -4.20 -7.17 16.10
CA ILE A 137 -3.15 -7.85 15.35
C ILE A 137 -2.72 -9.06 16.17
N SER A 138 -3.24 -10.21 15.78
CA SER A 138 -2.96 -11.51 16.43
C SER A 138 -1.53 -11.96 16.10
N SER A 139 -0.82 -12.52 17.10
CA SER A 139 0.46 -13.19 16.87
C SER A 139 0.37 -14.42 15.99
N ASN A 140 -0.84 -14.92 15.73
CA ASN A 140 -1.08 -16.13 14.95
C ASN A 140 -1.25 -15.89 13.45
N LEU A 141 -1.52 -14.64 13.03
CA LEU A 141 -1.69 -14.27 11.63
C LEU A 141 -0.55 -13.36 11.20
N PRO A 142 0.34 -13.79 10.28
CA PRO A 142 1.42 -12.97 9.77
C PRO A 142 0.92 -11.62 9.27
N PHE A 143 1.52 -10.53 9.77
CA PHE A 143 1.14 -9.17 9.47
C PHE A 143 2.38 -8.33 9.13
N VAL A 144 2.33 -7.61 8.00
CA VAL A 144 3.33 -6.61 7.61
C VAL A 144 2.64 -5.26 7.49
N SER A 145 3.14 -4.28 8.22
CA SER A 145 2.64 -2.91 8.18
C SER A 145 3.35 -2.07 7.12
N ILE A 146 2.67 -1.06 6.62
CA ILE A 146 3.25 -0.02 5.75
C ILE A 146 3.14 1.33 6.45
N ASP A 147 4.26 2.05 6.49
CA ASP A 147 4.39 3.39 7.08
C ASP A 147 3.89 3.53 8.52
N ARG A 148 3.81 2.43 9.25
CA ARG A 148 3.44 2.48 10.66
C ARG A 148 4.17 1.44 11.49
N HIS A 149 4.81 1.91 12.54
CA HIS A 149 5.34 1.06 13.60
C HIS A 149 4.21 0.72 14.58
N PHE A 150 3.95 -0.56 14.77
CA PHE A 150 3.14 -1.10 15.86
C PHE A 150 4.02 -1.52 17.03
N SER A 151 3.62 -2.51 17.80
CA SER A 151 4.46 -3.12 18.84
C SER A 151 5.74 -3.74 18.25
N GLU A 152 6.74 -4.02 19.10
CA GLU A 152 8.07 -4.53 18.73
C GLU A 152 8.08 -5.78 17.85
N ASN A 153 6.96 -6.50 17.77
CA ASN A 153 6.84 -7.77 17.04
C ASN A 153 6.21 -7.64 15.64
N VAL A 154 5.89 -6.43 15.19
CA VAL A 154 5.31 -6.21 13.86
C VAL A 154 6.37 -5.69 12.93
N TYR A 155 6.56 -6.39 11.82
CA TYR A 155 7.45 -5.98 10.75
C TYR A 155 6.79 -4.90 9.90
N TYR A 156 7.57 -3.91 9.45
CA TYR A 156 7.03 -2.90 8.57
C TYR A 156 7.99 -2.45 7.48
N VAL A 157 7.40 -1.96 6.39
CA VAL A 157 8.09 -1.34 5.27
C VAL A 157 7.70 0.12 5.22
N THR A 158 8.67 0.99 5.03
CA THR A 158 8.49 2.44 4.96
C THR A 158 9.40 3.07 3.93
N SER A 159 9.22 4.35 3.64
CA SER A 159 10.17 5.16 2.89
C SER A 159 11.01 6.01 3.83
N GLU A 160 12.12 6.56 3.34
CA GLU A 160 12.95 7.54 4.08
C GLU A 160 12.22 8.88 4.23
N ASN A 161 11.08 8.86 4.96
CA ASN A 161 10.15 9.98 5.09
C ASN A 161 10.83 11.25 5.64
N TYR A 162 11.69 11.11 6.66
CA TYR A 162 12.44 12.23 7.24
C TYR A 162 13.39 12.86 6.21
N HIS A 163 14.17 12.03 5.51
CA HIS A 163 15.06 12.48 4.45
C HIS A 163 14.30 13.14 3.31
N GLY A 164 13.15 12.61 2.91
CA GLY A 164 12.29 13.21 1.90
C GLY A 164 11.82 14.62 2.28
N GLY A 165 11.46 14.83 3.55
CA GLY A 165 11.16 16.17 4.06
C GLY A 165 12.34 17.14 3.97
N GLN A 166 13.54 16.68 4.36
CA GLN A 166 14.77 17.49 4.20
C GLN A 166 15.05 17.82 2.74
N LEU A 167 14.90 16.84 1.85
CA LEU A 167 15.12 17.02 0.42
C LEU A 167 14.15 18.05 -0.18
N ALA A 168 12.87 18.00 0.19
CA ALA A 168 11.88 19.00 -0.25
C ALA A 168 12.26 20.42 0.17
N CYS A 169 12.75 20.60 1.41
CA CYS A 169 13.21 21.89 1.88
C CYS A 169 14.42 22.40 1.06
N ARG A 170 15.44 21.55 0.89
CA ARG A 170 16.65 21.90 0.11
C ARG A 170 16.30 22.31 -1.32
N GLU A 171 15.40 21.59 -1.95
CA GLU A 171 15.00 21.87 -3.33
C GLU A 171 14.23 23.18 -3.46
N LEU A 172 13.38 23.55 -2.50
CA LEU A 172 12.71 24.86 -2.47
C LEU A 172 13.72 26.00 -2.24
N VAL A 173 14.60 25.87 -1.25
CA VAL A 173 15.62 26.88 -0.94
C VAL A 173 16.57 27.09 -2.13
N LYS A 174 17.05 26.01 -2.75
CA LYS A 174 17.90 26.04 -3.93
C LYS A 174 17.27 26.77 -5.10
N ARG A 175 15.92 26.75 -5.21
CA ARG A 175 15.12 27.48 -6.21
C ARG A 175 14.71 28.89 -5.79
N GLY A 176 15.31 29.39 -4.71
CA GLY A 176 15.18 30.79 -4.26
C GLY A 176 14.03 31.06 -3.30
N CYS A 177 13.31 30.05 -2.81
CA CYS A 177 12.25 30.25 -1.82
C CYS A 177 12.86 30.66 -0.46
N GLN A 178 12.25 31.67 0.17
CA GLN A 178 12.70 32.25 1.45
C GLN A 178 11.66 32.14 2.57
N ASN A 179 10.40 32.03 2.22
CA ASN A 179 9.27 31.97 3.16
C ASN A 179 8.52 30.66 2.91
N LEU A 180 8.88 29.66 3.70
CA LEU A 180 8.39 28.30 3.50
C LEU A 180 7.10 28.02 4.26
N ALA A 181 6.27 27.14 3.73
CA ALA A 181 5.13 26.56 4.42
C ALA A 181 5.18 25.04 4.40
N TYR A 182 4.77 24.41 5.50
CA TYR A 182 4.44 22.98 5.55
C TYR A 182 2.96 22.81 5.78
N ILE A 183 2.29 21.97 4.97
CA ILE A 183 0.84 21.76 5.05
C ILE A 183 0.54 20.26 5.11
N SER A 184 -0.19 19.84 6.15
CA SER A 184 -0.55 18.43 6.36
C SER A 184 -1.91 18.25 7.01
N GLY A 185 -2.46 17.03 6.83
CA GLY A 185 -3.40 16.45 7.77
C GLY A 185 -2.63 15.79 8.92
N VAL A 186 -3.24 15.75 10.09
CA VAL A 186 -2.67 15.09 11.28
C VAL A 186 -3.60 13.98 11.72
N ASN A 187 -3.11 12.76 11.69
CA ASN A 187 -3.81 11.59 12.24
C ASN A 187 -3.64 11.52 13.76
N LYS A 188 -4.61 10.95 14.44
CA LYS A 188 -4.56 10.75 15.91
C LYS A 188 -3.41 9.83 16.34
N HIS A 189 -3.04 8.89 15.48
CA HIS A 189 -1.98 7.93 15.75
C HIS A 189 -0.73 8.29 14.94
N LEU A 190 0.41 8.31 15.62
CA LEU A 190 1.70 8.56 14.98
C LEU A 190 1.98 7.51 13.91
N ASN A 191 2.43 7.97 12.77
CA ASN A 191 2.88 7.14 11.66
C ASN A 191 4.12 7.78 11.01
N GLU A 192 4.79 7.04 10.16
CA GLU A 192 6.03 7.50 9.53
C GLU A 192 5.84 8.73 8.62
N THR A 193 4.59 9.04 8.20
CA THR A 193 4.35 10.24 7.37
C THR A 193 4.55 11.54 8.15
N THR A 194 4.48 11.52 9.49
CA THR A 194 4.81 12.68 10.34
C THR A 194 6.27 13.07 10.22
N GLU A 195 7.13 12.11 9.92
CA GLU A 195 8.57 12.33 9.73
C GLU A 195 8.87 13.24 8.53
N ARG A 196 7.98 13.28 7.52
CA ARG A 196 8.09 14.21 6.37
C ARG A 196 8.13 15.65 6.86
N GLY A 197 7.15 16.02 7.71
CA GLY A 197 7.08 17.36 8.32
C GLY A 197 8.24 17.66 9.25
N ARG A 198 8.66 16.68 10.05
CA ARG A 198 9.80 16.83 10.95
C ARG A 198 11.08 17.12 10.17
N GLY A 199 11.39 16.30 9.15
CA GLY A 199 12.57 16.49 8.31
C GLY A 199 12.58 17.85 7.62
N PHE A 200 11.42 18.29 7.09
CA PHE A 200 11.27 19.60 6.46
C PHE A 200 11.53 20.77 7.45
N LYS A 201 10.94 20.70 8.64
CA LYS A 201 11.09 21.72 9.69
C LYS A 201 12.53 21.83 10.19
N ASP A 202 13.17 20.68 10.43
CA ASP A 202 14.55 20.63 10.90
C ASP A 202 15.52 21.20 9.86
N GLU A 203 15.32 20.85 8.57
CA GLU A 203 16.14 21.39 7.48
C GLU A 203 15.92 22.90 7.28
N ALA A 204 14.67 23.37 7.35
CA ALA A 204 14.34 24.80 7.24
C ALA A 204 15.03 25.63 8.35
N LYS A 205 15.11 25.07 9.56
CA LYS A 205 15.85 25.68 10.68
C LYS A 205 17.35 25.73 10.40
N GLN A 206 17.94 24.66 9.84
CA GLN A 206 19.36 24.63 9.48
C GLN A 206 19.69 25.64 8.37
N GLN A 207 18.78 25.84 7.42
CA GLN A 207 18.92 26.80 6.32
C GLN A 207 18.58 28.24 6.72
N ASN A 208 18.20 28.50 7.99
CA ASN A 208 17.73 29.80 8.50
C ASN A 208 16.59 30.40 7.67
N THR A 209 15.72 29.57 7.08
CA THR A 209 14.56 30.04 6.33
C THR A 209 13.36 30.29 7.25
N LYS A 210 12.50 31.24 6.86
CA LYS A 210 11.24 31.45 7.58
C LYS A 210 10.28 30.31 7.26
N LEU A 211 9.67 29.75 8.28
CA LEU A 211 8.74 28.63 8.14
C LEU A 211 7.45 28.89 8.92
N CYS A 212 6.31 28.66 8.26
CA CYS A 212 4.99 28.54 8.87
C CYS A 212 4.46 27.13 8.63
N SER A 213 3.60 26.63 9.51
CA SER A 213 2.98 25.31 9.36
C SER A 213 1.48 25.39 9.56
N LEU A 214 0.76 24.65 8.71
CA LEU A 214 -0.67 24.37 8.87
C LEU A 214 -0.86 22.85 8.98
N GLU A 215 -1.17 22.42 10.20
CA GLU A 215 -1.38 21.00 10.52
C GLU A 215 -2.85 20.83 10.96
N MET A 216 -3.65 20.23 10.08
CA MET A 216 -5.10 20.13 10.24
C MET A 216 -5.50 18.77 10.79
N PRO A 217 -6.30 18.68 11.86
CA PRO A 217 -6.78 17.39 12.35
C PRO A 217 -7.67 16.72 11.30
N GLU A 218 -7.54 15.40 11.13
CA GLU A 218 -8.48 14.61 10.33
C GLU A 218 -9.79 14.33 11.12
N PRO A 219 -10.97 14.34 10.44
CA PRO A 219 -11.18 14.44 8.99
C PRO A 219 -11.03 15.86 8.44
N LEU A 220 -10.59 15.98 7.18
CA LEU A 220 -10.23 17.24 6.51
C LEU A 220 -11.43 17.98 5.88
N ASP A 221 -12.58 17.96 6.51
CA ASP A 221 -13.85 18.51 5.97
C ASP A 221 -13.82 20.02 5.72
N GLN A 222 -12.99 20.73 6.48
CA GLN A 222 -12.83 22.19 6.36
C GLN A 222 -11.45 22.62 5.84
N ALA A 223 -10.70 21.70 5.25
CA ALA A 223 -9.32 21.95 4.83
C ALA A 223 -9.18 23.14 3.88
N GLU A 224 -10.06 23.26 2.88
CA GLU A 224 -9.99 24.35 1.89
C GLU A 224 -10.14 25.73 2.56
N ARG A 225 -11.07 25.86 3.51
CA ARG A 225 -11.26 27.08 4.29
C ARG A 225 -10.04 27.42 5.15
N GLN A 226 -9.49 26.40 5.83
CA GLN A 226 -8.32 26.59 6.68
C GLN A 226 -7.08 26.95 5.86
N ILE A 227 -6.87 26.30 4.70
CA ILE A 227 -5.80 26.63 3.77
C ILE A 227 -5.93 28.08 3.27
N LYS A 228 -7.14 28.51 2.86
CA LYS A 228 -7.39 29.87 2.43
C LYS A 228 -7.02 30.88 3.52
N SER A 229 -7.56 30.73 4.74
CA SER A 229 -7.28 31.62 5.87
C SER A 229 -5.80 31.64 6.23
N PHE A 230 -5.09 30.52 6.11
CA PHE A 230 -3.66 30.43 6.36
C PHE A 230 -2.85 31.29 5.36
N PHE A 231 -3.16 31.22 4.06
CA PHE A 231 -2.46 32.01 3.06
C PHE A 231 -2.84 33.48 3.07
N GLU A 232 -4.07 33.83 3.51
CA GLU A 232 -4.46 35.22 3.78
C GLU A 232 -3.63 35.84 4.91
N ALA A 233 -3.36 35.05 5.97
CA ALA A 233 -2.54 35.48 7.10
C ALA A 233 -1.03 35.49 6.80
N HIS A 234 -0.58 34.73 5.80
CA HIS A 234 0.84 34.58 5.45
C HIS A 234 1.09 34.87 3.96
N PRO A 235 0.83 36.10 3.46
CA PRO A 235 0.86 36.41 2.02
C PRO A 235 2.25 36.35 1.37
N LYS A 236 3.32 36.23 2.17
CA LYS A 236 4.72 36.19 1.68
C LYS A 236 5.26 34.79 1.43
N ILE A 237 4.46 33.75 1.65
CA ILE A 237 4.88 32.37 1.38
C ILE A 237 5.15 32.21 -0.11
N ASP A 238 6.36 31.74 -0.44
CA ASP A 238 6.87 31.52 -1.79
C ASP A 238 7.30 30.06 -2.06
N GLY A 239 7.44 29.24 -1.00
CA GLY A 239 7.76 27.82 -1.10
C GLY A 239 6.86 26.95 -0.20
N ILE A 240 6.25 25.93 -0.76
CA ILE A 240 5.27 25.08 -0.07
C ILE A 240 5.69 23.63 -0.17
N PHE A 241 5.71 22.93 0.96
CA PHE A 241 5.81 21.48 1.01
C PHE A 241 4.55 20.90 1.65
N THR A 242 4.02 19.86 1.07
CA THR A 242 2.82 19.20 1.57
C THR A 242 3.10 17.74 1.92
N VAL A 243 2.33 17.21 2.87
CA VAL A 243 2.49 15.83 3.35
C VAL A 243 2.40 14.79 2.23
N ASN A 244 1.62 15.08 1.18
CA ASN A 244 1.49 14.27 -0.03
C ASN A 244 1.00 15.08 -1.22
N ASP A 245 1.02 14.48 -2.41
CA ASP A 245 0.60 15.10 -3.65
C ASP A 245 -0.88 15.47 -3.67
N PHE A 246 -1.74 14.71 -2.99
CA PHE A 246 -3.16 15.05 -2.88
C PHE A 246 -3.38 16.35 -2.11
N MET A 247 -2.63 16.56 -1.05
CA MET A 247 -2.66 17.84 -0.32
C MET A 247 -2.09 18.96 -1.20
N ALA A 248 -1.04 18.69 -1.99
CA ALA A 248 -0.51 19.69 -2.92
C ALA A 248 -1.56 20.13 -3.95
N LEU A 249 -2.28 19.19 -4.56
CA LEU A 249 -3.36 19.50 -5.50
C LEU A 249 -4.48 20.32 -4.86
N ARG A 250 -4.83 20.00 -3.61
CA ARG A 250 -5.82 20.79 -2.84
C ARG A 250 -5.34 22.21 -2.58
N VAL A 251 -4.07 22.38 -2.19
CA VAL A 251 -3.46 23.70 -1.98
C VAL A 251 -3.43 24.49 -3.28
N ILE A 252 -3.01 23.87 -4.38
CA ILE A 252 -3.00 24.51 -5.71
C ILE A 252 -4.39 25.01 -6.09
N LYS A 253 -5.44 24.17 -5.90
CA LYS A 253 -6.83 24.56 -6.17
C LYS A 253 -7.21 25.82 -5.39
N VAL A 254 -6.98 25.83 -4.07
CA VAL A 254 -7.34 26.97 -3.21
C VAL A 254 -6.56 28.24 -3.60
N LEU A 255 -5.27 28.13 -3.87
CA LEU A 255 -4.44 29.26 -4.28
C LEU A 255 -4.85 29.80 -5.65
N THR A 256 -5.24 28.92 -6.59
CA THR A 256 -5.79 29.34 -7.88
C THR A 256 -7.10 30.12 -7.73
N GLU A 257 -8.00 29.70 -6.84
CA GLU A 257 -9.23 30.43 -6.50
C GLU A 257 -8.94 31.78 -5.84
N MET A 258 -7.76 31.94 -5.21
CA MET A 258 -7.26 33.22 -4.67
C MET A 258 -6.51 34.07 -5.71
N GLY A 259 -6.47 33.64 -6.98
CA GLY A 259 -5.80 34.32 -8.08
C GLY A 259 -4.29 34.17 -8.08
N LYS A 260 -3.74 33.16 -7.40
CA LYS A 260 -2.29 32.85 -7.35
C LYS A 260 -1.92 31.73 -8.31
N THR A 261 -0.77 31.85 -8.95
CA THR A 261 -0.29 30.93 -9.99
C THR A 261 1.02 30.26 -9.56
N PRO A 262 1.16 28.91 -9.68
CA PRO A 262 2.43 28.23 -9.47
C PRO A 262 3.53 28.84 -10.36
N LEU A 263 4.76 28.87 -9.88
CA LEU A 263 5.98 29.44 -10.47
C LEU A 263 6.04 30.97 -10.48
N GLU A 264 4.93 31.67 -10.55
CA GLU A 264 4.86 33.13 -10.50
C GLU A 264 4.80 33.60 -9.04
N ASP A 265 3.83 33.12 -8.29
CA ASP A 265 3.57 33.54 -6.91
C ASP A 265 4.20 32.63 -5.88
N TYR A 266 4.31 31.30 -6.17
CA TYR A 266 4.83 30.30 -5.26
C TYR A 266 5.38 29.09 -6.01
N GLN A 267 6.16 28.28 -5.31
CA GLN A 267 6.58 26.94 -5.73
C GLN A 267 6.04 25.90 -4.74
N ILE A 268 5.66 24.72 -5.24
CA ILE A 268 5.10 23.67 -4.38
C ILE A 268 5.69 22.31 -4.72
N ILE A 269 6.03 21.56 -3.67
CA ILE A 269 6.49 20.17 -3.71
C ILE A 269 5.53 19.30 -2.91
N GLY A 270 5.08 18.20 -3.50
CA GLY A 270 4.31 17.15 -2.85
C GLY A 270 5.18 16.00 -2.37
N PHE A 271 4.52 14.89 -2.08
CA PHE A 271 5.14 13.62 -1.72
C PHE A 271 4.27 12.48 -2.26
N ASP A 272 4.81 11.37 -2.62
CA ASP A 272 4.29 10.10 -3.12
C ASP A 272 4.69 9.82 -4.58
N GLY A 273 4.76 10.82 -5.45
CA GLY A 273 5.00 10.64 -6.88
C GLY A 273 3.75 10.20 -7.63
N LEU A 274 2.64 10.92 -7.47
CA LEU A 274 1.38 10.58 -8.13
C LEU A 274 1.41 10.83 -9.64
N ARG A 275 0.85 9.87 -10.39
CA ARG A 275 0.64 9.90 -11.84
C ARG A 275 -0.83 9.75 -12.20
N PRO A 276 -1.30 10.38 -13.29
CA PRO A 276 -2.66 10.15 -13.78
C PRO A 276 -2.89 8.73 -14.29
N ALA A 277 -1.85 8.12 -14.85
CA ALA A 277 -1.81 6.74 -15.33
C ALA A 277 -0.38 6.21 -15.28
N PHE A 278 -0.20 4.91 -15.39
CA PHE A 278 1.08 4.22 -15.22
C PHE A 278 2.20 4.72 -16.16
N ASP A 279 1.86 5.11 -17.38
CA ASP A 279 2.76 5.58 -18.43
C ASP A 279 2.86 7.11 -18.51
N GLN A 280 2.18 7.83 -17.61
CA GLN A 280 2.16 9.30 -17.60
C GLN A 280 3.20 9.88 -16.63
N PRO A 281 3.67 11.11 -16.87
CA PRO A 281 4.55 11.80 -15.94
C PRO A 281 3.85 12.11 -14.60
N TYR A 282 4.63 12.38 -13.58
CA TYR A 282 4.10 12.86 -12.30
C TYR A 282 3.35 14.18 -12.45
N LEU A 283 2.31 14.36 -11.65
CA LEU A 283 1.39 15.51 -11.75
C LEU A 283 2.03 16.84 -11.38
N LEU A 284 3.04 16.79 -10.51
CA LEU A 284 3.69 17.99 -9.95
C LEU A 284 5.14 17.67 -9.53
N SER A 285 5.87 18.67 -9.08
CA SER A 285 7.16 18.44 -8.41
C SER A 285 6.92 17.74 -7.09
N THR A 286 7.60 16.62 -6.85
CA THR A 286 7.27 15.72 -5.75
C THR A 286 8.47 14.95 -5.24
N ILE A 287 8.41 14.51 -4.00
CA ILE A 287 9.30 13.49 -3.47
C ILE A 287 8.68 12.13 -3.80
N VAL A 288 9.36 11.38 -4.65
CA VAL A 288 8.88 10.10 -5.18
C VAL A 288 9.21 8.97 -4.22
N GLN A 289 8.22 8.15 -3.93
CA GLN A 289 8.37 6.87 -3.24
C GLN A 289 8.51 5.73 -4.26
N GLU A 290 9.36 4.76 -3.94
CA GLU A 290 9.56 3.57 -4.75
C GLU A 290 8.46 2.52 -4.48
N ILE A 291 7.20 2.84 -4.86
CA ILE A 291 5.99 2.06 -4.51
C ILE A 291 6.11 0.60 -4.95
N ALA A 292 6.67 0.34 -6.13
CA ALA A 292 6.90 -1.02 -6.62
C ALA A 292 7.86 -1.81 -5.72
N GLN A 293 8.94 -1.18 -5.26
CA GLN A 293 9.91 -1.81 -4.35
C GLN A 293 9.32 -1.98 -2.95
N MET A 294 8.47 -1.03 -2.49
CA MET A 294 7.74 -1.18 -1.22
C MET A 294 6.82 -2.40 -1.26
N ALA A 295 6.06 -2.58 -2.34
CA ALA A 295 5.17 -3.72 -2.52
C ALA A 295 5.96 -5.04 -2.57
N GLN A 296 7.06 -5.08 -3.31
CA GLN A 296 7.95 -6.24 -3.38
C GLN A 296 8.48 -6.58 -1.98
N ALA A 297 9.04 -5.60 -1.27
CA ALA A 297 9.59 -5.81 0.07
C ALA A 297 8.53 -6.31 1.06
N ALA A 298 7.31 -5.74 1.00
CA ALA A 298 6.21 -6.16 1.86
C ALA A 298 5.77 -7.61 1.60
N VAL A 299 5.64 -8.00 0.34
CA VAL A 299 5.28 -9.38 -0.05
C VAL A 299 6.37 -10.37 0.34
N GLU A 300 7.64 -10.07 0.03
CA GLU A 300 8.77 -10.93 0.41
C GLU A 300 8.86 -11.11 1.92
N LEU A 301 8.70 -10.04 2.69
CA LEU A 301 8.72 -10.06 4.15
C LEU A 301 7.57 -10.90 4.71
N LEU A 302 6.35 -10.71 4.19
CA LEU A 302 5.19 -11.49 4.60
C LEU A 302 5.34 -12.98 4.28
N LEU A 303 5.85 -13.32 3.10
CA LEU A 303 6.09 -14.71 2.71
C LEU A 303 7.16 -15.39 3.59
N LYS A 304 8.19 -14.66 4.02
CA LYS A 304 9.17 -15.17 5.01
C LYS A 304 8.50 -15.44 6.35
N LEU A 305 7.64 -14.54 6.82
CA LEU A 305 6.84 -14.75 8.05
C LEU A 305 5.97 -16.01 7.96
N ILE A 306 5.23 -16.16 6.85
CA ILE A 306 4.38 -17.35 6.60
C ILE A 306 5.19 -18.65 6.58
N ARG A 307 6.43 -18.61 6.08
CA ARG A 307 7.34 -19.77 6.03
C ARG A 307 8.12 -19.97 7.31
N GLN A 308 7.96 -19.07 8.30
CA GLN A 308 8.72 -19.05 9.55
C GLN A 308 10.25 -18.97 9.32
N GLU A 309 10.66 -18.26 8.28
CA GLU A 309 12.06 -18.01 7.98
C GLU A 309 12.64 -16.95 8.93
N LYS A 310 13.94 -17.03 9.18
CA LYS A 310 14.62 -16.04 10.02
C LYS A 310 14.64 -14.68 9.32
N ILE A 311 14.17 -13.65 10.01
CA ILE A 311 14.18 -12.26 9.54
C ILE A 311 15.15 -11.48 10.44
N GLU A 312 16.11 -10.79 9.82
CA GLU A 312 17.18 -10.10 10.55
C GLU A 312 16.79 -8.68 10.98
N LYS A 313 15.90 -8.03 10.25
CA LYS A 313 15.49 -6.64 10.50
C LYS A 313 13.96 -6.52 10.52
N ASN A 314 13.46 -5.84 11.52
CA ASN A 314 12.02 -5.59 11.66
C ASN A 314 11.51 -4.47 10.75
N VAL A 315 12.43 -3.67 10.19
CA VAL A 315 12.13 -2.49 9.38
C VAL A 315 12.89 -2.54 8.07
N ILE A 316 12.18 -2.28 6.98
CA ILE A 316 12.76 -2.03 5.66
C ILE A 316 12.41 -0.59 5.28
N SER A 317 13.42 0.27 5.21
CA SER A 317 13.28 1.66 4.76
C SER A 317 13.82 1.80 3.35
N LEU A 318 13.02 2.37 2.44
CA LEU A 318 13.37 2.55 1.03
C LEU A 318 13.73 4.00 0.74
N PRO A 319 14.70 4.24 -0.15
CA PRO A 319 15.10 5.59 -0.51
C PRO A 319 13.98 6.33 -1.22
N VAL A 320 14.05 7.66 -1.16
CA VAL A 320 13.19 8.57 -1.89
C VAL A 320 14.03 9.50 -2.74
N HIS A 321 13.45 10.06 -3.80
CA HIS A 321 14.14 11.03 -4.64
C HIS A 321 13.21 12.18 -5.06
N PHE A 322 13.79 13.33 -5.38
CA PHE A 322 13.04 14.46 -5.89
C PHE A 322 12.82 14.33 -7.41
N PHE A 323 11.59 14.53 -7.84
CA PHE A 323 11.23 14.71 -9.24
C PHE A 323 10.86 16.16 -9.50
N GLU A 324 11.53 16.78 -10.48
CA GLU A 324 11.24 18.12 -10.94
C GLU A 324 10.09 18.10 -11.94
N GLY A 325 8.91 18.55 -11.51
CA GLY A 325 7.72 18.72 -12.33
C GLY A 325 7.51 20.17 -12.76
N ASN A 326 6.26 20.53 -12.97
CA ASN A 326 5.83 21.85 -13.45
C ASN A 326 5.42 22.82 -12.33
N THR A 327 5.65 22.49 -11.07
CA THR A 327 5.27 23.30 -9.90
C THR A 327 6.48 23.88 -9.15
N THR A 328 7.69 23.65 -9.65
CA THR A 328 8.92 24.29 -9.19
C THR A 328 9.72 24.82 -10.39
N LYS A 329 10.46 25.93 -10.19
CA LYS A 329 11.34 26.50 -11.21
C LYS A 329 12.44 25.50 -11.58
N LYS A 330 12.75 25.42 -12.86
CA LYS A 330 13.89 24.65 -13.34
C LYS A 330 15.21 25.28 -12.88
N LEU A 331 16.17 24.44 -12.58
CA LEU A 331 17.53 24.85 -12.22
C LEU A 331 18.47 24.76 -13.41
#